data_f94d14286c8eb4314751463188c593e0
#
_entry.id   f94d14286c8eb4314751463188c593e0
#
_cell.length_a   1.000
_cell.length_b   1.000
_cell.length_c   1.000
_cell.angle_alpha   90.00
_cell.angle_beta   90.00
_cell.angle_gamma   90.00
#
_symmetry.space_group_name_H-M   'P 1'
#
loop_
_entity.id
_entity.type
_entity.pdbx_description
1 polymer ?
#
loop_
_entity_poly.entity_id
_entity_poly.type
_entity_poly.pdbx_seq_one_letter_code
_entity_poly.pdbx_strand_id
1 'polypeptide(L)'
;DGLVVSTPTGSTAYSLSSGGPILEPTMEALLMVPICPHLLSNRPIVIKMDSVIKIKLSDNIKTNASVTFDGQISVPIQANDVIKICKSDITLKLIQPPGINFLSILREKLGWGFKP
;
A
#
# COMPACT_ATOMS: atom_id res chain seq x y z
N ASP A 1 1.88 -9.09 -11.76
CA ASP A 1 1.12 -8.18 -12.61
C ASP A 1 1.16 -6.73 -12.14
N GLY A 2 1.59 -6.46 -10.94
CA GLY A 2 1.68 -5.11 -10.43
C GLY A 2 2.27 -5.03 -9.03
N LEU A 3 2.35 -3.81 -8.53
CA LEU A 3 2.86 -3.50 -7.20
C LEU A 3 1.98 -2.44 -6.54
N VAL A 4 1.54 -2.71 -5.32
CA VAL A 4 0.89 -1.72 -4.46
C VAL A 4 1.93 -1.17 -3.50
N VAL A 5 2.02 0.17 -3.42
CA VAL A 5 2.77 0.87 -2.38
C VAL A 5 1.76 1.59 -1.50
N SER A 6 1.85 1.38 -0.20
CA SER A 6 0.84 1.85 0.74
C SER A 6 1.45 2.46 2.00
N THR A 7 0.75 3.44 2.55
CA THR A 7 0.97 3.91 3.92
C THR A 7 0.34 2.94 4.93
N PRO A 8 0.66 3.04 6.23
CA PRO A 8 -0.03 2.25 7.25
C PRO A 8 -1.55 2.42 7.23
N THR A 9 -2.04 3.63 7.07
CA THR A 9 -3.48 3.91 6.94
C THR A 9 -4.09 3.19 5.73
N GLY A 10 -3.40 3.19 4.61
CA GLY A 10 -3.83 2.50 3.39
C GLY A 10 -3.65 0.98 3.42
N SER A 11 -3.00 0.42 4.43
CA SER A 11 -2.75 -1.03 4.52
C SER A 11 -4.03 -1.86 4.65
N THR A 12 -5.11 -1.26 5.12
CA THR A 12 -6.44 -1.90 5.22
C THR A 12 -7.31 -1.73 3.96
N ALA A 13 -6.79 -1.09 2.92
CA ALA A 13 -7.47 -0.91 1.64
C ALA A 13 -7.06 -1.98 0.60
N TYR A 14 -6.70 -1.58 -0.60
CA TYR A 14 -6.37 -2.52 -1.69
C TYR A 14 -5.16 -3.42 -1.39
N SER A 15 -4.19 -2.90 -0.65
CA SER A 15 -3.05 -3.67 -0.16
C SER A 15 -3.47 -4.91 0.64
N LEU A 16 -4.50 -4.79 1.48
CA LEU A 16 -5.04 -5.91 2.25
C LEU A 16 -5.62 -6.99 1.35
N SER A 17 -6.40 -6.59 0.35
CA SER A 17 -6.97 -7.52 -0.64
C SER A 17 -5.89 -8.24 -1.45
N SER A 18 -4.73 -7.64 -1.61
CA SER A 18 -3.58 -8.23 -2.30
C SER A 18 -2.69 -9.08 -1.39
N GLY A 19 -3.11 -9.34 -0.16
CA GLY A 19 -2.39 -10.19 0.79
C GLY A 19 -1.37 -9.46 1.65
N GLY A 20 -1.39 -8.12 1.69
CA GLY A 20 -0.53 -7.32 2.54
C GLY A 20 -0.94 -7.38 4.02
N PRO A 21 0.00 -7.18 4.95
CA PRO A 21 -0.29 -7.10 6.36
C PRO A 21 -0.99 -5.79 6.72
N ILE A 22 -1.73 -5.82 7.81
CA ILE A 22 -2.29 -4.61 8.41
C ILE A 22 -1.21 -3.95 9.26
N LEU A 23 -0.96 -2.66 9.01
CA LEU A 23 -0.03 -1.85 9.78
C LEU A 23 -0.80 -0.89 10.69
N GLU A 24 -0.30 -0.76 11.91
CA GLU A 24 -0.84 0.22 12.85
C GLU A 24 -0.59 1.65 12.32
N PRO A 25 -1.62 2.54 12.31
CA PRO A 25 -1.54 3.83 11.60
C PRO A 25 -0.44 4.79 12.04
N THR A 26 0.05 4.66 13.27
CA THR A 26 1.14 5.51 13.79
C THR A 26 2.54 5.04 13.40
N MET A 27 2.67 3.89 12.76
CA MET A 27 3.96 3.38 12.32
C MET A 27 4.56 4.26 11.21
N GLU A 28 5.85 4.55 11.34
CA GLU A 28 6.63 5.25 10.31
C GLU A 28 7.17 4.24 9.28
N ALA A 29 6.27 3.66 8.50
CA ALA A 29 6.57 2.58 7.58
C ALA A 29 5.84 2.74 6.24
N LEU A 30 6.41 2.16 5.20
CA LEU A 30 5.80 1.95 3.89
C LEU A 30 5.65 0.46 3.63
N LEU A 31 4.57 0.08 3.01
CA LEU A 31 4.27 -1.29 2.65
C LEU A 31 4.33 -1.46 1.13
N MET A 32 5.01 -2.49 0.66
CA MET A 32 5.07 -2.87 -0.75
C MET A 32 4.49 -4.26 -0.90
N VAL A 33 3.45 -4.39 -1.71
CA VAL A 33 2.71 -5.65 -1.91
C VAL A 33 2.65 -5.99 -3.39
N PRO A 34 3.27 -7.09 -3.82
CA PRO A 34 3.12 -7.59 -5.18
C PRO A 34 1.67 -8.02 -5.47
N ILE A 35 1.16 -7.70 -6.66
CA ILE A 35 -0.16 -8.13 -7.11
C ILE A 35 0.01 -9.35 -8.01
N CYS A 36 -0.65 -10.46 -7.66
CA CYS A 36 -0.65 -11.70 -8.43
C CYS A 36 0.76 -12.09 -8.92
N PRO A 37 1.74 -12.23 -8.03
CA PRO A 37 3.10 -12.55 -8.44
C PRO A 37 3.17 -13.96 -9.01
N HIS A 38 3.90 -14.14 -10.10
CA HIS A 38 4.14 -15.47 -10.68
C HIS A 38 5.03 -16.35 -9.79
N LEU A 39 5.88 -15.73 -8.99
CA LEU A 39 6.78 -16.43 -8.07
C LEU A 39 6.23 -16.40 -6.65
N LEU A 40 6.10 -17.55 -6.03
CA LEU A 40 5.73 -17.69 -4.63
C LEU A 40 6.73 -17.03 -3.67
N SER A 41 7.93 -16.72 -4.14
CA SER A 41 8.96 -16.01 -3.39
C SER A 41 8.69 -14.51 -3.25
N ASN A 42 7.82 -13.94 -4.09
CA ASN A 42 7.46 -12.53 -3.99
C ASN A 42 6.53 -12.32 -2.81
N ARG A 43 7.03 -11.68 -1.78
CA ARG A 43 6.30 -11.43 -0.54
C ARG A 43 6.11 -9.93 -0.31
N PRO A 44 5.04 -9.54 0.39
CA PRO A 44 4.93 -8.18 0.91
C PRO A 44 6.13 -7.84 1.80
N ILE A 45 6.63 -6.62 1.66
CA ILE A 45 7.71 -6.11 2.52
C ILE A 45 7.32 -4.77 3.14
N VAL A 46 7.81 -4.56 4.35
CA VAL A 46 7.65 -3.31 5.08
C VAL A 46 9.02 -2.63 5.16
N ILE A 47 9.07 -1.37 4.78
CA ILE A 47 10.30 -0.57 4.81
C ILE A 47 10.07 0.72 5.59
N LYS A 48 11.16 1.43 5.91
CA LYS A 48 11.09 2.72 6.61
C LYS A 48 10.36 3.78 5.76
N MET A 49 9.59 4.63 6.41
CA MET A 49 8.83 5.70 5.76
C MET A 49 9.73 6.73 5.03
N ASP A 50 10.95 6.96 5.49
CA ASP A 50 11.90 7.86 4.87
C ASP A 50 12.64 7.25 3.66
N SER A 51 12.30 6.02 3.29
CA SER A 51 12.86 5.38 2.11
C SER A 51 12.38 6.05 0.82
N VAL A 52 13.23 6.07 -0.17
CA VAL A 52 12.88 6.48 -1.55
C VAL A 52 12.76 5.21 -2.40
N ILE A 53 11.56 4.99 -2.93
CA ILE A 53 11.29 3.86 -3.83
C ILE A 53 11.38 4.36 -5.26
N LYS A 54 12.16 3.66 -6.09
CA LYS A 54 12.21 3.90 -7.53
C LYS A 54 11.77 2.64 -8.26
N ILE A 55 10.77 2.79 -9.11
CA ILE A 55 10.23 1.70 -9.93
C ILE A 55 10.48 2.04 -11.39
N LYS A 56 11.07 1.10 -12.12
CA LYS A 56 11.28 1.20 -13.56
C LYS A 56 10.64 0.00 -14.24
N LEU A 57 9.94 0.24 -15.34
CA LEU A 57 9.44 -0.84 -16.18
C LEU A 57 10.60 -1.50 -16.96
N SER A 58 10.53 -2.81 -17.07
CA SER A 58 11.46 -3.54 -17.95
C SER A 58 11.17 -3.20 -19.42
N ASP A 59 12.23 -3.04 -20.21
CA ASP A 59 12.14 -2.72 -21.64
C ASP A 59 11.41 -3.81 -22.46
N ASN A 60 11.31 -5.02 -21.93
CA ASN A 60 10.67 -6.16 -22.58
C ASN A 60 9.14 -6.22 -22.38
N ILE A 61 8.57 -5.29 -21.62
CA ILE A 61 7.14 -5.30 -21.36
C ILE A 61 6.41 -4.56 -22.49
N LYS A 62 5.73 -5.33 -23.34
CA LYS A 62 4.86 -4.81 -24.41
C LYS A 62 3.44 -4.47 -23.94
N THR A 63 3.19 -4.46 -22.64
CA THR A 63 1.86 -4.20 -22.09
C THR A 63 1.68 -2.73 -21.70
N ASN A 64 0.46 -2.25 -21.83
CA ASN A 64 0.09 -0.93 -21.30
C ASN A 64 0.16 -0.98 -19.78
N ALA A 65 0.99 -0.14 -19.21
CA ALA A 65 1.10 0.01 -17.77
C ALA A 65 0.66 1.40 -17.34
N SER A 66 0.17 1.51 -16.11
CA SER A 66 -0.26 2.78 -15.53
C SER A 66 0.03 2.83 -14.04
N VAL A 67 0.18 4.03 -13.51
CA VAL A 67 0.20 4.30 -12.08
C VAL A 67 -1.17 4.83 -11.69
N THR A 68 -1.77 4.23 -10.66
CA THR A 68 -3.06 4.67 -10.14
C THR A 68 -2.88 5.17 -8.70
N PHE A 69 -3.43 6.34 -8.42
CA PHE A 69 -3.38 6.99 -7.12
C PHE A 69 -4.75 6.86 -6.43
N ASP A 70 -4.79 6.17 -5.31
CA ASP A 70 -6.01 5.96 -4.48
C ASP A 70 -7.23 5.44 -5.27
N GLY A 71 -6.98 4.70 -6.34
CA GLY A 71 -8.04 4.19 -7.22
C GLY A 71 -8.78 5.24 -8.04
N GLN A 72 -8.38 6.50 -8.01
CA GLN A 72 -9.11 7.63 -8.61
C GLN A 72 -8.43 8.20 -9.83
N ILE A 73 -7.12 8.41 -9.78
CA ILE A 73 -6.35 9.00 -10.86
C ILE A 73 -5.41 7.95 -11.42
N SER A 74 -5.47 7.74 -12.72
CA SER A 74 -4.58 6.80 -13.44
C SER A 74 -3.76 7.55 -14.48
N VAL A 75 -2.45 7.36 -14.44
CA VAL A 75 -1.50 7.97 -15.36
C VAL A 75 -0.81 6.86 -16.14
N PRO A 76 -0.88 6.86 -17.49
CA PRO A 76 -0.15 5.88 -18.28
C PRO A 76 1.36 6.10 -18.15
N ILE A 77 2.11 5.00 -18.15
CA ILE A 77 3.57 5.02 -18.09
C ILE A 77 4.15 4.27 -19.28
N GLN A 78 5.30 4.71 -19.74
CA GLN A 78 6.01 4.16 -20.87
C GLN A 78 7.30 3.46 -20.45
N ALA A 79 7.87 2.67 -21.34
CA ALA A 79 9.20 2.10 -21.14
C ALA A 79 10.20 3.24 -20.83
N ASN A 80 11.10 2.99 -19.91
CA ASN A 80 12.10 3.93 -19.38
C ASN A 80 11.58 5.03 -18.43
N ASP A 81 10.26 5.16 -18.23
CA ASP A 81 9.76 6.02 -17.16
C ASP A 81 10.22 5.49 -15.79
N VAL A 82 10.56 6.41 -14.92
CA VAL A 82 10.92 6.10 -13.54
C VAL A 82 9.87 6.70 -12.60
N ILE A 83 9.24 5.83 -11.83
CA ILE A 83 8.30 6.23 -10.79
C ILE A 83 9.08 6.36 -9.49
N LYS A 84 9.13 7.57 -8.96
CA LYS A 84 9.78 7.85 -7.67
C LYS A 84 8.70 8.06 -6.61
N ILE A 85 8.77 7.30 -5.52
CA ILE A 85 7.84 7.40 -4.40
C ILE A 85 8.63 7.76 -3.15
N CYS A 86 8.21 8.82 -2.48
CA CYS A 86 8.81 9.29 -1.22
C CYS A 86 7.74 9.92 -0.32
N LYS A 87 8.06 10.01 0.97
CA LYS A 87 7.19 10.68 1.94
C LYS A 87 6.95 12.13 1.53
N SER A 88 5.69 12.57 1.60
CA SER A 88 5.34 13.98 1.44
C SER A 88 5.71 14.79 2.69
N ASP A 89 6.06 16.06 2.49
CA ASP A 89 6.24 17.00 3.60
C ASP A 89 4.91 17.44 4.21
N ILE A 90 3.80 17.16 3.52
CA ILE A 90 2.45 17.50 3.95
C ILE A 90 1.84 16.27 4.63
N THR A 91 1.29 16.47 5.83
CA THR A 91 0.56 15.45 6.58
C THR A 91 -0.92 15.79 6.66
N LEU A 92 -1.76 14.75 6.56
CA LEU A 92 -3.20 14.86 6.81
C LEU A 92 -3.48 14.56 8.28
N LYS A 93 -4.19 15.48 8.94
CA LYS A 93 -4.65 15.26 10.32
C LYS A 93 -6.06 14.72 10.31
N LEU A 94 -6.24 13.55 10.90
CA LEU A 94 -7.55 12.93 11.09
C LEU A 94 -8.00 13.14 12.54
N ILE A 95 -9.20 13.67 12.71
CA ILE A 95 -9.80 13.87 14.03
C ILE A 95 -10.56 12.60 14.38
N GLN A 96 -10.27 12.04 15.55
CA GLN A 96 -10.98 10.89 16.08
C GLN A 96 -11.62 11.23 17.43
N PRO A 97 -12.82 10.69 17.73
CA PRO A 97 -13.40 10.82 19.06
C PRO A 97 -12.50 10.21 20.14
N PRO A 98 -12.49 10.77 21.35
CA PRO A 98 -11.74 10.19 22.46
C PRO A 98 -12.25 8.77 22.80
N GLY A 99 -11.34 7.89 23.22
CA GLY A 99 -11.67 6.51 23.62
C GLY A 99 -11.73 5.50 22.48
N ILE A 100 -11.59 5.93 21.23
CA ILE A 100 -11.48 5.00 20.07
C ILE A 100 -10.02 4.64 19.86
N ASN A 101 -9.72 3.35 19.82
CA ASN A 101 -8.40 2.87 19.47
C ASN A 101 -8.46 1.99 18.21
N PHE A 102 -7.31 1.91 17.52
CA PHE A 102 -7.19 1.18 16.27
C PHE A 102 -7.56 -0.31 16.40
N LEU A 103 -7.12 -0.97 17.45
CA LEU A 103 -7.35 -2.41 17.63
C LEU A 103 -8.82 -2.75 17.85
N SER A 104 -9.57 -1.89 18.55
CA SER A 104 -11.01 -2.11 18.74
C SER A 104 -11.78 -1.94 17.44
N ILE A 105 -11.44 -0.93 16.63
CA ILE A 105 -12.04 -0.75 15.30
C ILE A 105 -11.72 -1.95 14.39
N LEU A 106 -10.48 -2.38 14.39
CA LEU A 106 -10.03 -3.51 13.58
C LEU A 106 -10.73 -4.81 13.97
N ARG A 107 -10.84 -5.06 15.27
CA ARG A 107 -11.56 -6.22 15.81
C ARG A 107 -13.01 -6.26 15.35
N GLU A 108 -13.69 -5.11 15.40
CA GLU A 108 -15.07 -4.99 14.96
C GLU A 108 -15.20 -5.24 13.45
N LYS A 109 -14.38 -4.57 12.64
CA LYS A 109 -14.42 -4.69 11.17
C LYS A 109 -14.06 -6.07 10.66
N LEU A 110 -13.14 -6.77 11.31
CA LEU A 110 -12.70 -8.11 10.92
C LEU A 110 -13.49 -9.23 11.61
N GLY A 111 -14.43 -8.89 12.49
CA GLY A 111 -15.22 -9.87 13.21
C GLY A 111 -14.43 -10.74 14.20
N TRP A 112 -13.28 -10.26 14.67
CA TRP A 112 -12.46 -11.00 15.61
C TRP A 112 -13.14 -11.13 16.97
N GLY A 113 -13.30 -12.36 17.42
CA GLY A 113 -13.90 -12.67 18.71
C GLY A 113 -15.44 -12.64 18.74
N PHE A 114 -16.09 -12.46 17.60
CA PHE A 114 -17.51 -12.75 17.48
C PHE A 114 -17.68 -14.26 17.28
N LYS A 115 -18.45 -14.89 18.15
CA LYS A 115 -18.84 -16.29 17.92
C LYS A 115 -19.84 -16.31 16.77
N PRO A 116 -19.74 -17.28 15.85
CA PRO A 116 -20.72 -17.46 14.81
C PRO A 116 -22.10 -17.79 15.36
#